data_66846e77af632306c93cdd570d35403a
#
_entry.id   66846e77af632306c93cdd570d35403a
#
_cell.length_a   1.000
_cell.length_b   1.000
_cell.length_c   1.000
_cell.angle_alpha   90.00
_cell.angle_beta   90.00
_cell.angle_gamma   90.00
#
_symmetry.space_group_name_H-M   'P 1'
#
loop_
_entity.id
_entity.type
_entity.pdbx_description
1 polymer ?
#
loop_
_entity_poly.entity_id
_entity_poly.type
_entity_poly.pdbx_seq_one_letter_code
_entity_poly.pdbx_strand_id
1 'polypeptide(L)'
;MRIISGKFGGRRIHPPTNMPHTRPTTDIAKEGLFNILHNRVAIDGAITLDLFGGTGCISYELASRGAEQLTIVEKDKTMLDFIKKNIDFLKIENTITIQMDVFQFLATCSQQYDIIFAGPPYALNTIDDLPRIIVEKKLISPK
;
A
#
# COMPACT_ATOMS: atom_id res chain seq x y z
N MET A 1 -1.84 -0.86 15.73
CA MET A 1 -1.96 -0.16 14.45
C MET A 1 -3.33 0.49 14.35
N ARG A 2 -3.39 1.71 13.90
CA ARG A 2 -4.67 2.42 13.73
C ARG A 2 -4.67 3.29 12.48
N ILE A 3 -5.86 3.55 11.96
CA ILE A 3 -6.04 4.52 10.87
C ILE A 3 -6.06 5.92 11.50
N ILE A 4 -5.23 6.82 10.96
CA ILE A 4 -4.98 8.12 11.56
C ILE A 4 -6.12 9.09 11.29
N SER A 5 -6.55 9.20 10.03
CA SER A 5 -7.43 10.27 9.60
C SER A 5 -8.41 9.78 8.55
N GLY A 6 -9.36 10.64 8.14
CA GLY A 6 -10.30 10.35 7.07
C GLY A 6 -11.52 9.56 7.50
N LYS A 7 -12.19 8.93 6.55
CA LYS A 7 -13.46 8.22 6.73
C LYS A 7 -13.41 7.14 7.82
N PHE A 8 -12.29 6.44 7.93
CA PHE A 8 -12.09 5.34 8.89
C PHE A 8 -11.18 5.74 10.05
N GLY A 9 -10.93 7.04 10.24
CA GLY A 9 -10.02 7.51 11.28
C GLY A 9 -10.39 7.02 12.66
N GLY A 10 -9.37 6.62 13.43
CA GLY A 10 -9.53 6.08 14.78
C GLY A 10 -9.74 4.59 14.86
N ARG A 11 -10.06 3.91 13.76
CA ARG A 11 -10.26 2.46 13.78
C ARG A 11 -8.94 1.75 13.97
N ARG A 12 -8.96 0.71 14.81
CA ARG A 12 -7.78 -0.09 15.13
C ARG A 12 -7.78 -1.39 14.35
N ILE A 13 -6.57 -1.81 13.95
CA ILE A 13 -6.34 -3.05 13.24
C ILE A 13 -5.29 -3.82 14.03
N HIS A 14 -5.57 -5.09 14.32
CA HIS A 14 -4.70 -5.94 15.12
C HIS A 14 -4.07 -7.00 14.23
N PRO A 15 -2.80 -6.79 13.77
CA PRO A 15 -2.13 -7.82 12.98
C PRO A 15 -1.82 -9.06 13.82
N PRO A 16 -1.75 -10.25 13.20
CA PRO A 16 -1.31 -11.44 13.92
C PRO A 16 0.08 -11.26 14.49
N THR A 17 0.31 -11.83 15.69
CA THR A 17 1.59 -11.67 16.39
C THR A 17 2.75 -12.42 15.75
N ASN A 18 2.44 -13.39 14.90
CA ASN A 18 3.43 -14.27 14.28
C ASN A 18 3.58 -14.05 12.77
N MET A 19 3.41 -12.83 12.32
CA MET A 19 3.59 -12.51 10.91
C MET A 19 5.05 -12.67 10.50
N PRO A 20 5.37 -13.58 9.58
CA PRO A 20 6.75 -13.75 9.13
C PRO A 20 7.17 -12.58 8.24
N HIS A 21 8.43 -12.19 8.37
CA HIS A 21 9.09 -11.25 7.47
C HIS A 21 8.47 -9.86 7.39
N THR A 22 7.66 -9.46 8.37
CA THR A 22 7.10 -8.10 8.35
C THR A 22 7.49 -7.31 9.60
N ARG A 23 7.80 -6.04 9.36
CA ARG A 23 7.86 -5.03 10.41
C ARG A 23 6.73 -4.06 10.14
N PRO A 24 5.66 -4.11 10.91
CA PRO A 24 4.55 -3.17 10.73
C PRO A 24 5.07 -1.74 10.85
N THR A 25 4.61 -0.87 9.95
CA THR A 25 4.89 0.56 10.07
C THR A 25 4.25 1.07 11.34
N THR A 26 5.01 1.77 12.18
CA THR A 26 4.45 2.34 13.40
C THR A 26 3.45 3.44 13.08
N ASP A 27 2.53 3.71 14.00
CA ASP A 27 1.56 4.80 13.84
C ASP A 27 2.27 6.15 13.69
N ILE A 28 3.35 6.36 14.42
CA ILE A 28 4.14 7.61 14.35
C ILE A 28 4.76 7.77 12.95
N ALA A 29 5.39 6.70 12.43
CA ALA A 29 6.02 6.74 11.12
C ALA A 29 4.98 6.96 10.02
N LYS A 30 3.84 6.30 10.12
CA LYS A 30 2.74 6.46 9.17
C LYS A 30 2.18 7.88 9.20
N GLU A 31 1.96 8.44 10.38
CA GLU A 31 1.49 9.81 10.55
C GLU A 31 2.46 10.80 9.91
N GLY A 32 3.76 10.62 10.15
CA GLY A 32 4.79 11.47 9.54
C GLY A 32 4.78 11.40 8.02
N LEU A 33 4.66 10.20 7.46
CA LEU A 33 4.58 10.01 6.03
C LEU A 33 3.36 10.73 5.43
N PHE A 34 2.19 10.54 6.01
CA PHE A 34 0.96 11.13 5.47
C PHE A 34 0.89 12.64 5.70
N ASN A 35 1.55 13.17 6.73
CA ASN A 35 1.68 14.62 6.88
C ASN A 35 2.47 15.23 5.72
N ILE A 36 3.52 14.54 5.26
CA ILE A 36 4.28 14.99 4.09
C ILE A 36 3.43 14.86 2.83
N LEU A 37 2.77 13.71 2.64
CA LEU A 37 1.96 13.47 1.45
C LEU A 37 0.79 14.43 1.33
N HIS A 38 0.15 14.77 2.46
CA HIS A 38 -0.99 15.69 2.49
C HIS A 38 -0.67 17.02 1.83
N ASN A 39 0.56 17.50 1.95
CA ASN A 39 0.99 18.78 1.41
C ASN A 39 1.53 18.70 -0.03
N ARG A 40 1.75 17.50 -0.55
CA ARG A 40 2.46 17.32 -1.83
C ARG A 40 1.61 16.63 -2.91
N VAL A 41 0.67 15.79 -2.53
CA VAL A 41 -0.15 15.05 -3.47
C VAL A 41 -1.60 15.05 -3.04
N ALA A 42 -2.50 15.00 -4.03
CA ALA A 42 -3.92 14.84 -3.76
C ALA A 42 -4.24 13.36 -3.58
N ILE A 43 -4.54 12.96 -2.36
CA ILE A 43 -4.93 11.57 -2.05
C ILE A 43 -6.38 11.32 -2.46
N ASP A 44 -7.26 12.32 -2.25
CA ASP A 44 -8.66 12.21 -2.63
C ASP A 44 -8.77 12.03 -4.14
N GLY A 45 -9.44 10.96 -4.56
CA GLY A 45 -9.59 10.61 -5.97
C GLY A 45 -8.39 9.93 -6.60
N ALA A 46 -7.32 9.65 -5.84
CA ALA A 46 -6.10 9.08 -6.39
C ALA A 46 -6.24 7.60 -6.73
N ILE A 47 -5.55 7.17 -7.78
CA ILE A 47 -5.38 5.77 -8.14
C ILE A 47 -4.03 5.33 -7.57
N THR A 48 -4.04 4.34 -6.68
CA THR A 48 -2.87 4.00 -5.88
C THR A 48 -2.41 2.57 -6.08
N LEU A 49 -1.10 2.37 -5.94
CA LEU A 49 -0.46 1.06 -5.98
C LEU A 49 0.40 0.89 -4.73
N ASP A 50 0.16 -0.19 -4.00
CA ASP A 50 0.91 -0.55 -2.82
C ASP A 50 1.72 -1.81 -3.12
N LEU A 51 3.01 -1.63 -3.33
CA LEU A 51 3.95 -2.73 -3.52
C LEU A 51 4.44 -3.20 -2.15
N PHE A 52 4.50 -4.50 -1.94
CA PHE A 52 4.82 -5.09 -0.62
C PHE A 52 3.77 -4.70 0.43
N GLY A 53 2.52 -5.09 0.18
CA GLY A 53 1.38 -4.69 1.00
C GLY A 53 1.52 -4.89 2.50
N GLY A 54 2.16 -5.97 2.93
CA GLY A 54 2.40 -6.26 4.34
C GLY A 54 1.11 -6.36 5.12
N THR A 55 0.96 -5.53 6.15
CA THR A 55 -0.27 -5.49 6.95
C THR A 55 -1.39 -4.72 6.26
N GLY A 56 -1.10 -4.03 5.17
CA GLY A 56 -2.07 -3.19 4.47
C GLY A 56 -2.25 -1.80 5.05
N CYS A 57 -1.48 -1.43 6.08
CA CYS A 57 -1.71 -0.20 6.83
C CYS A 57 -1.66 1.06 5.98
N ILE A 58 -0.80 1.10 4.96
CA ILE A 58 -0.71 2.25 4.06
C ILE A 58 -1.96 2.35 3.19
N SER A 59 -2.41 1.22 2.62
CA SER A 59 -3.59 1.21 1.77
C SER A 59 -4.87 1.55 2.53
N TYR A 60 -5.01 1.08 3.76
CA TYR A 60 -6.17 1.45 4.57
C TYR A 60 -6.20 2.97 4.82
N GLU A 61 -5.04 3.56 5.08
CA GLU A 61 -4.94 5.00 5.28
C GLU A 61 -5.27 5.76 4.00
N LEU A 62 -4.76 5.31 2.85
CA LEU A 62 -5.07 5.91 1.56
C LEU A 62 -6.58 5.85 1.28
N ALA A 63 -7.20 4.70 1.52
CA ALA A 63 -8.64 4.54 1.34
C ALA A 63 -9.42 5.47 2.27
N SER A 64 -8.99 5.57 3.53
CA SER A 64 -9.63 6.44 4.52
C SER A 64 -9.57 7.90 4.11
N ARG A 65 -8.53 8.31 3.42
CA ARG A 65 -8.33 9.70 2.98
C ARG A 65 -8.88 9.97 1.58
N GLY A 66 -9.61 9.02 0.99
CA GLY A 66 -10.37 9.24 -0.23
C GLY A 66 -9.77 8.72 -1.52
N ALA A 67 -8.75 7.87 -1.47
CA ALA A 67 -8.24 7.23 -2.68
C ALA A 67 -9.36 6.52 -3.43
N GLU A 68 -9.41 6.71 -4.74
CA GLU A 68 -10.49 6.20 -5.57
C GLU A 68 -10.33 4.71 -5.89
N GLN A 69 -9.09 4.29 -6.13
CA GLN A 69 -8.78 2.90 -6.48
C GLN A 69 -7.49 2.47 -5.81
N LEU A 70 -7.49 1.26 -5.25
CA LEU A 70 -6.32 0.69 -4.60
C LEU A 70 -5.96 -0.64 -5.25
N THR A 71 -4.68 -0.79 -5.58
CA THR A 71 -4.12 -2.08 -5.97
C THR A 71 -3.04 -2.43 -4.96
N ILE A 72 -3.15 -3.60 -4.36
CA ILE A 72 -2.23 -4.08 -3.33
C ILE A 72 -1.56 -5.35 -3.82
N VAL A 73 -0.23 -5.32 -3.93
CA VAL A 73 0.56 -6.48 -4.35
C VAL A 73 1.29 -7.02 -3.13
N GLU A 74 1.03 -8.29 -2.82
CA GLU A 74 1.65 -8.97 -1.70
C GLU A 74 1.89 -10.43 -2.07
N LYS A 75 3.09 -10.90 -1.85
CA LYS A 75 3.52 -12.25 -2.18
C LYS A 75 3.03 -13.29 -1.17
N ASP A 76 3.02 -12.93 0.11
CA ASP A 76 2.69 -13.85 1.21
C ASP A 76 1.18 -14.02 1.32
N LYS A 77 0.72 -15.28 1.19
CA LYS A 77 -0.71 -15.59 1.23
C LYS A 77 -1.35 -15.23 2.58
N THR A 78 -0.65 -15.49 3.68
CA THR A 78 -1.17 -15.18 5.02
C THR A 78 -1.40 -13.69 5.19
N MET A 79 -0.45 -12.88 4.73
CA MET A 79 -0.57 -11.43 4.77
C MET A 79 -1.70 -10.95 3.88
N LEU A 80 -1.81 -11.51 2.68
CA LEU A 80 -2.85 -11.10 1.74
C LEU A 80 -4.24 -11.45 2.26
N ASP A 81 -4.40 -12.63 2.86
CA ASP A 81 -5.67 -13.03 3.47
C ASP A 81 -6.05 -12.07 4.62
N PHE A 82 -5.08 -11.64 5.42
CA PHE A 82 -5.29 -10.64 6.45
C PHE A 82 -5.75 -9.32 5.85
N ILE A 83 -5.11 -8.86 4.77
CA ILE A 83 -5.48 -7.64 4.08
C ILE A 83 -6.92 -7.73 3.56
N LYS A 84 -7.27 -8.82 2.89
CA LYS A 84 -8.63 -9.02 2.37
C LYS A 84 -9.67 -8.98 3.47
N LYS A 85 -9.37 -9.60 4.61
CA LYS A 85 -10.28 -9.61 5.76
C LYS A 85 -10.54 -8.20 6.28
N ASN A 86 -9.50 -7.37 6.37
CA ASN A 86 -9.65 -6.00 6.83
C ASN A 86 -10.37 -5.12 5.82
N ILE A 87 -10.14 -5.33 4.53
CA ILE A 87 -10.87 -4.61 3.48
C ILE A 87 -12.36 -4.88 3.61
N ASP A 88 -12.76 -6.14 3.81
CA ASP A 88 -14.15 -6.51 4.01
C ASP A 88 -14.71 -5.91 5.30
N PHE A 89 -13.95 -5.98 6.39
CA PHE A 89 -14.35 -5.44 7.68
C PHE A 89 -14.59 -3.93 7.63
N LEU A 90 -13.70 -3.20 6.98
CA LEU A 90 -13.79 -1.75 6.83
C LEU A 90 -14.74 -1.33 5.71
N LYS A 91 -15.21 -2.29 4.91
CA LYS A 91 -16.07 -2.03 3.75
C LYS A 91 -15.43 -1.07 2.74
N ILE A 92 -14.13 -1.28 2.50
CA ILE A 92 -13.40 -0.50 1.50
C ILE A 92 -13.76 -1.03 0.12
N GLU A 93 -14.18 -0.12 -0.76
CA GLU A 93 -14.56 -0.46 -2.13
C GLU A 93 -13.38 -0.22 -3.09
N ASN A 94 -13.52 -0.71 -4.32
CA ASN A 94 -12.57 -0.43 -5.42
C ASN A 94 -11.13 -0.85 -5.08
N THR A 95 -10.98 -2.02 -4.47
CA THR A 95 -9.67 -2.57 -4.11
C THR A 95 -9.41 -3.86 -4.88
N ILE A 96 -8.22 -3.95 -5.45
CA ILE A 96 -7.72 -5.15 -6.12
C ILE A 96 -6.53 -5.66 -5.32
N THR A 97 -6.59 -6.92 -4.90
CA THR A 97 -5.48 -7.57 -4.22
C THR A 97 -4.86 -8.60 -5.14
N ILE A 98 -3.53 -8.59 -5.25
CA ILE A 98 -2.79 -9.47 -6.15
C ILE A 98 -1.74 -10.22 -5.35
N GLN A 99 -1.85 -11.56 -5.33
CA GLN A 99 -0.83 -12.41 -4.74
C GLN A 99 0.25 -12.69 -5.76
N MET A 100 1.32 -11.91 -5.70
CA MET A 100 2.39 -12.00 -6.69
C MET A 100 3.65 -11.36 -6.13
N ASP A 101 4.80 -11.84 -6.60
CA ASP A 101 6.06 -11.14 -6.37
C ASP A 101 6.01 -9.77 -7.05
N VAL A 102 6.52 -8.74 -6.37
CA VAL A 102 6.48 -7.37 -6.87
C VAL A 102 7.17 -7.23 -8.23
N PHE A 103 8.32 -7.87 -8.42
CA PHE A 103 9.04 -7.75 -9.69
C PHE A 103 8.32 -8.46 -10.83
N GLN A 104 7.63 -9.58 -10.56
CA GLN A 104 6.76 -10.22 -11.54
C GLN A 104 5.58 -9.33 -11.91
N PHE A 105 4.97 -8.70 -10.92
CA PHE A 105 3.87 -7.77 -11.16
C PHE A 105 4.33 -6.61 -12.05
N LEU A 106 5.45 -6.00 -11.72
CA LEU A 106 5.98 -4.87 -12.48
C LEU A 106 6.33 -5.26 -13.91
N ALA A 107 6.76 -6.50 -14.14
CA ALA A 107 7.09 -6.98 -15.48
C ALA A 107 5.89 -7.01 -16.42
N THR A 108 4.69 -7.20 -15.88
CA THR A 108 3.46 -7.31 -16.68
C THR A 108 2.54 -6.10 -16.56
N CYS A 109 2.84 -5.16 -15.66
CA CYS A 109 1.99 -4.01 -15.40
C CYS A 109 2.14 -2.95 -16.50
N SER A 110 1.01 -2.44 -16.98
CA SER A 110 0.97 -1.33 -17.94
C SER A 110 0.09 -0.18 -17.46
N GLN A 111 -0.62 -0.34 -16.35
CA GLN A 111 -1.47 0.71 -15.79
C GLN A 111 -0.61 1.80 -15.15
N GLN A 112 -1.07 3.04 -15.21
CA GLN A 112 -0.46 4.16 -14.52
C GLN A 112 -1.16 4.45 -13.20
N TYR A 113 -0.41 4.94 -12.22
CA TYR A 113 -0.91 5.24 -10.88
C TYR A 113 -0.50 6.66 -10.47
N ASP A 114 -1.35 7.29 -9.67
CA ASP A 114 -1.06 8.62 -9.13
C ASP A 114 -0.08 8.55 -7.95
N ILE A 115 -0.19 7.49 -7.15
CA ILE A 115 0.66 7.26 -5.99
C ILE A 115 1.13 5.81 -6.01
N ILE A 116 2.44 5.60 -5.89
CA ILE A 116 3.02 4.27 -5.74
C ILE A 116 3.81 4.26 -4.44
N PHE A 117 3.41 3.39 -3.52
CA PHE A 117 4.13 3.16 -2.27
C PHE A 117 4.87 1.83 -2.34
N ALA A 118 6.12 1.80 -1.90
CA ALA A 118 6.91 0.58 -1.85
C ALA A 118 7.69 0.53 -0.54
N GLY A 119 7.26 -0.36 0.36
CA GLY A 119 7.92 -0.58 1.64
C GLY A 119 8.48 -1.99 1.72
N PRO A 120 9.56 -2.30 1.00
CA PRO A 120 10.05 -3.67 0.91
C PRO A 120 10.62 -4.19 2.22
N PRO A 121 10.68 -5.52 2.40
CA PRO A 121 11.37 -6.12 3.54
C PRO A 121 12.85 -5.79 3.52
N TYR A 122 13.45 -5.63 4.71
CA TYR A 122 14.85 -5.24 4.83
C TYR A 122 15.84 -6.23 4.21
N ALA A 123 15.44 -7.50 4.08
CA ALA A 123 16.33 -8.53 3.52
C ALA A 123 16.36 -8.57 1.99
N LEU A 124 15.63 -7.66 1.31
CA LEU A 124 15.55 -7.69 -0.14
C LEU A 124 16.75 -6.97 -0.76
N ASN A 125 17.50 -7.68 -1.60
CA ASN A 125 18.74 -7.17 -2.19
C ASN A 125 18.52 -6.28 -3.42
N THR A 126 17.31 -6.31 -4.00
CA THR A 126 17.02 -5.64 -5.28
C THR A 126 16.13 -4.39 -5.10
N ILE A 127 16.04 -3.90 -3.87
CA ILE A 127 15.21 -2.72 -3.53
C ILE A 127 15.58 -1.49 -4.37
N ASP A 128 16.87 -1.30 -4.65
CA ASP A 128 17.35 -0.13 -5.38
C ASP A 128 16.91 -0.10 -6.84
N ASP A 129 16.47 -1.23 -7.38
CA ASP A 129 16.00 -1.32 -8.77
C ASP A 129 14.56 -0.82 -8.94
N LEU A 130 13.79 -0.74 -7.87
CA LEU A 130 12.37 -0.41 -7.96
C LEU A 130 12.09 0.97 -8.58
N PRO A 131 12.74 2.06 -8.14
CA PRO A 131 12.48 3.36 -8.75
C PRO A 131 12.79 3.38 -10.25
N ARG A 132 13.89 2.74 -10.64
CA ARG A 132 14.28 2.65 -12.05
C ARG A 132 13.22 1.93 -12.89
N ILE A 133 12.75 0.78 -12.41
CA ILE A 133 11.73 0.00 -13.12
C ILE A 133 10.44 0.79 -13.27
N ILE A 134 10.02 1.46 -12.23
CA ILE A 134 8.78 2.25 -12.24
C ILE A 134 8.88 3.38 -13.26
N VAL A 135 10.00 4.08 -13.33
CA VAL A 135 10.22 5.16 -14.27
C VAL A 135 10.32 4.65 -15.70
N GLU A 136 11.10 3.60 -15.94
CA GLU A 136 11.28 3.03 -17.28
C GLU A 136 9.99 2.51 -17.86
N LYS A 137 9.10 1.95 -17.05
CA LYS A 137 7.81 1.43 -17.51
C LYS A 137 6.70 2.48 -17.51
N LYS A 138 7.01 3.71 -17.13
CA LYS A 138 6.07 4.84 -17.12
C LYS A 138 4.81 4.54 -16.32
N LEU A 139 4.99 3.99 -15.12
CA LEU A 139 3.87 3.59 -14.26
C LEU A 139 3.30 4.75 -13.42
N ILE A 140 4.00 5.88 -13.35
CA ILE A 140 3.52 7.08 -12.67
C ILE A 140 2.74 7.94 -13.65
N SER A 141 1.55 8.41 -13.23
CA SER A 141 0.75 9.32 -14.03
C SER A 141 1.48 10.65 -14.24
N PRO A 142 1.38 11.27 -15.42
CA PRO A 142 2.10 12.51 -15.75
C PRO A 142 1.41 13.74 -15.13
N LYS A 143 1.47 13.85 -13.80
CA LYS A 143 0.92 15.02 -13.12
C LYS A 143 1.99 15.79 -12.39
#